data_03e566c9f8713b5c1d0c41c38ac13e4b
#
_entry.id   03e566c9f8713b5c1d0c41c38ac13e4b
#
_cell.length_a   1.000
_cell.length_b   1.000
_cell.length_c   1.000
_cell.angle_alpha   90.00
_cell.angle_beta   90.00
_cell.angle_gamma   90.00
#
_symmetry.space_group_name_H-M   'P 1'
#
loop_
_entity.id
_entity.type
_entity.pdbx_description
1 polymer ?
#
loop_
_entity_poly.entity_id
_entity_poly.type
_entity_poly.pdbx_seq_one_letter_code
_entity_poly.pdbx_strand_id
1 'polypeptide(L)'
;MLINLEAVEDWVSLHFFCRPELLEIALTDPDYIAEDPLLTPAQKKLRTLEHIGLVHLGSIVLSTLVSNYLCDRCFELGLATLTVIKSDLIATETLSRFAEKLNFRAFCRWGTLYANKPEHEQQKILAQNLEAIVGAVYLEFNRDILKTQNWLGEYFLKAAVDELLDQASLNSYQ
;
A
#
# COMPACT_ATOMS: atom_id res chain seq x y z
N MET A 1 3.77 12.73 -17.38
CA MET A 1 2.30 12.60 -17.42
C MET A 1 1.77 13.07 -16.08
N LEU A 2 0.80 13.99 -16.06
CA LEU A 2 0.19 14.44 -14.79
C LEU A 2 -0.70 13.31 -14.26
N ILE A 3 -0.63 13.03 -12.95
CA ILE A 3 -1.57 12.11 -12.31
C ILE A 3 -2.95 12.76 -12.36
N ASN A 4 -3.96 12.02 -12.82
CA ASN A 4 -5.35 12.45 -12.70
C ASN A 4 -5.79 12.18 -11.25
N LEU A 5 -5.67 13.18 -10.40
CA LEU A 5 -5.97 13.05 -8.96
C LEU A 5 -7.42 12.67 -8.69
N GLU A 6 -8.39 13.18 -9.46
CA GLU A 6 -9.79 12.80 -9.33
C GLU A 6 -9.99 11.29 -9.57
N ALA A 7 -9.37 10.75 -10.63
CA ALA A 7 -9.42 9.32 -10.87
C ALA A 7 -8.69 8.48 -9.80
N VAL A 8 -7.66 9.04 -9.17
CA VAL A 8 -6.97 8.40 -8.05
C VAL A 8 -7.82 8.42 -6.78
N GLU A 9 -8.49 9.52 -6.48
CA GLU A 9 -9.42 9.65 -5.35
C GLU A 9 -10.57 8.63 -5.46
N ASP A 10 -11.17 8.53 -6.65
CA ASP A 10 -12.19 7.51 -6.92
C ASP A 10 -11.63 6.09 -6.76
N TRP A 11 -10.42 5.87 -7.27
CA TRP A 11 -9.76 4.58 -7.20
C TRP A 11 -9.42 4.15 -5.77
N VAL A 12 -8.95 5.06 -4.89
CA VAL A 12 -8.74 4.77 -3.47
C VAL A 12 -10.05 4.80 -2.65
N SER A 13 -11.20 4.98 -3.31
CA SER A 13 -12.52 5.07 -2.67
C SER A 13 -12.63 6.17 -1.61
N LEU A 14 -11.90 7.27 -1.81
CA LEU A 14 -11.91 8.45 -0.96
C LEU A 14 -12.22 9.68 -1.81
N HIS A 15 -13.46 10.10 -1.80
CA HIS A 15 -13.87 11.35 -2.42
C HIS A 15 -13.36 12.54 -1.58
N PHE A 16 -12.68 13.48 -2.24
CA PHE A 16 -12.14 14.70 -1.64
C PHE A 16 -10.95 14.49 -0.68
N PHE A 17 -9.80 14.24 -1.25
CA PHE A 17 -8.53 14.30 -0.53
C PHE A 17 -8.18 15.77 -0.27
N CYS A 18 -8.09 16.17 1.01
CA CYS A 18 -7.73 17.56 1.37
C CYS A 18 -6.26 17.87 1.06
N ARG A 19 -5.42 16.83 1.01
CA ARG A 19 -3.97 16.92 0.74
C ARG A 19 -3.57 16.03 -0.44
N PRO A 20 -4.00 16.38 -1.67
CA PRO A 20 -3.77 15.56 -2.87
C PRO A 20 -2.28 15.35 -3.17
N GLU A 21 -1.40 16.23 -2.68
CA GLU A 21 0.05 16.06 -2.75
C GLU A 21 0.55 14.78 -2.09
N LEU A 22 -0.13 14.28 -1.05
CA LEU A 22 0.24 13.00 -0.41
C LEU A 22 0.03 11.82 -1.35
N LEU A 23 -1.05 11.83 -2.13
CA LEU A 23 -1.29 10.80 -3.15
C LEU A 23 -0.25 10.90 -4.27
N GLU A 24 0.06 12.12 -4.71
CA GLU A 24 1.09 12.32 -5.72
C GLU A 24 2.45 11.77 -5.27
N ILE A 25 2.85 12.04 -4.02
CA ILE A 25 4.09 11.50 -3.44
C ILE A 25 4.03 9.98 -3.35
N ALA A 26 2.93 9.40 -2.85
CA ALA A 26 2.78 7.97 -2.66
C ALA A 26 2.84 7.19 -3.98
N LEU A 27 2.34 7.76 -5.08
CA LEU A 27 2.25 7.14 -6.40
C LEU A 27 3.45 7.47 -7.32
N THR A 28 4.49 8.15 -6.81
CA THR A 28 5.66 8.51 -7.61
C THR A 28 6.89 7.74 -7.14
N ASP A 29 7.35 6.83 -7.98
CA ASP A 29 8.56 6.03 -7.71
C ASP A 29 9.80 6.92 -7.61
N PRO A 30 10.74 6.65 -6.68
CA PRO A 30 12.00 7.39 -6.55
C PRO A 30 12.83 7.45 -7.83
N ASP A 31 12.83 6.41 -8.66
CA ASP A 31 13.55 6.43 -9.92
C ASP A 31 12.93 7.44 -10.90
N TYR A 32 11.59 7.55 -10.94
CA TYR A 32 10.91 8.59 -11.71
C TYR A 32 11.33 9.99 -11.25
N ILE A 33 11.41 10.21 -9.92
CA ILE A 33 11.87 11.49 -9.34
C ILE A 33 13.32 11.77 -9.76
N ALA A 34 14.18 10.76 -9.74
CA ALA A 34 15.59 10.88 -10.11
C ALA A 34 15.77 11.27 -11.60
N GLU A 35 14.89 10.80 -12.46
CA GLU A 35 14.92 11.04 -13.91
C GLU A 35 14.31 12.39 -14.32
N ASP A 36 13.52 13.07 -13.46
CA ASP A 36 12.83 14.31 -13.80
C ASP A 36 13.83 15.46 -14.07
N PRO A 37 13.94 15.97 -15.31
CA PRO A 37 14.88 17.01 -15.66
C PRO A 37 14.50 18.40 -15.12
N LEU A 38 13.26 18.58 -14.66
CA LEU A 38 12.74 19.85 -14.15
C LEU A 38 13.06 20.06 -12.66
N LEU A 39 13.46 18.99 -11.96
CA LEU A 39 13.77 19.05 -10.54
C LEU A 39 15.25 19.29 -10.28
N THR A 40 15.54 20.23 -9.38
CA THR A 40 16.90 20.41 -8.86
C THR A 40 17.31 19.19 -7.99
N PRO A 41 18.64 18.96 -7.78
CA PRO A 41 19.10 17.86 -6.91
C PRO A 41 18.51 17.92 -5.49
N ALA A 42 18.33 19.13 -4.94
CA ALA A 42 17.73 19.31 -3.61
C ALA A 42 16.24 18.91 -3.59
N GLN A 43 15.48 19.28 -4.63
CA GLN A 43 14.07 18.90 -4.77
C GLN A 43 13.91 17.39 -4.97
N LYS A 44 14.76 16.76 -5.79
CA LYS A 44 14.78 15.30 -5.97
C LYS A 44 14.99 14.59 -4.64
N LYS A 45 16.02 15.02 -3.88
CA LYS A 45 16.30 14.46 -2.56
C LYS A 45 15.11 14.62 -1.61
N LEU A 46 14.50 15.81 -1.55
CA LEU A 46 13.36 16.05 -0.68
C LEU A 46 12.18 15.12 -1.03
N ARG A 47 11.76 15.09 -2.30
CA ARG A 47 10.63 14.25 -2.75
C ARG A 47 10.87 12.76 -2.52
N THR A 48 12.11 12.29 -2.74
CA THR A 48 12.48 10.91 -2.42
C THR A 48 12.35 10.62 -0.92
N LEU A 49 12.78 11.52 -0.06
CA LEU A 49 12.64 11.37 1.39
C LEU A 49 11.17 11.41 1.85
N GLU A 50 10.35 12.23 1.23
CA GLU A 50 8.90 12.28 1.48
C GLU A 50 8.24 10.94 1.11
N HIS A 51 8.55 10.38 -0.06
CA HIS A 51 8.06 9.05 -0.47
C HIS A 51 8.50 7.96 0.51
N ILE A 52 9.79 7.89 0.84
CA ILE A 52 10.33 6.92 1.81
C ILE A 52 9.65 7.08 3.17
N GLY A 53 9.38 8.32 3.59
CA GLY A 53 8.66 8.61 4.83
C GLY A 53 7.24 8.06 4.82
N LEU A 54 6.50 8.18 3.71
CA LEU A 54 5.17 7.59 3.55
C LEU A 54 5.22 6.06 3.56
N VAL A 55 6.17 5.45 2.86
CA VAL A 55 6.37 3.99 2.87
C VAL A 55 6.60 3.50 4.30
N HIS A 56 7.55 4.12 5.02
CA HIS A 56 7.87 3.74 6.40
C HIS A 56 6.68 3.90 7.34
N LEU A 57 5.99 5.04 7.29
CA LEU A 57 4.79 5.27 8.10
C LEU A 57 3.69 4.26 7.76
N GLY A 58 3.45 4.06 6.48
CA GLY A 58 2.41 3.16 6.00
C GLY A 58 2.64 1.71 6.37
N SER A 59 3.88 1.22 6.32
CA SER A 59 4.21 -0.16 6.73
C SER A 59 3.89 -0.41 8.21
N ILE A 60 4.21 0.55 9.09
CA ILE A 60 3.91 0.45 10.53
C ILE A 60 2.40 0.51 10.76
N VAL A 61 1.71 1.46 10.14
CA VAL A 61 0.26 1.61 10.24
C VAL A 61 -0.43 0.36 9.73
N LEU A 62 -0.06 -0.13 8.53
CA LEU A 62 -0.61 -1.35 7.93
C LEU A 62 -0.46 -2.55 8.88
N SER A 63 0.74 -2.76 9.43
CA SER A 63 1.00 -3.84 10.39
C SER A 63 0.10 -3.76 11.62
N THR A 64 -0.16 -2.55 12.12
CA THR A 64 -1.07 -2.32 13.24
C THR A 64 -2.52 -2.60 12.88
N LEU A 65 -2.98 -2.08 11.74
CA LEU A 65 -4.35 -2.25 11.27
C LEU A 65 -4.69 -3.71 10.95
N VAL A 66 -3.74 -4.44 10.34
CA VAL A 66 -3.88 -5.88 10.11
C VAL A 66 -4.04 -6.63 11.44
N SER A 67 -3.21 -6.30 12.44
CA SER A 67 -3.32 -6.94 13.76
C SER A 67 -4.66 -6.67 14.42
N ASN A 68 -5.12 -5.41 14.42
CA ASN A 68 -6.44 -5.05 14.97
C ASN A 68 -7.55 -5.81 14.25
N TYR A 69 -7.54 -5.79 12.91
CA TYR A 69 -8.57 -6.46 12.11
C TYR A 69 -8.65 -7.96 12.40
N LEU A 70 -7.50 -8.63 12.51
CA LEU A 70 -7.44 -10.06 12.83
C LEU A 70 -7.92 -10.34 14.26
N CYS A 71 -7.55 -9.49 15.23
CA CYS A 71 -8.05 -9.63 16.60
C CYS A 71 -9.57 -9.46 16.69
N ASP A 72 -10.16 -8.55 15.91
CA ASP A 72 -11.59 -8.31 15.91
C ASP A 72 -12.40 -9.41 15.22
N ARG A 73 -11.82 -10.08 14.21
CA ARG A 73 -12.52 -11.01 13.33
C ARG A 73 -12.17 -12.47 13.52
N CYS A 74 -10.99 -12.78 14.00
CA CYS A 74 -10.41 -14.12 13.96
C CYS A 74 -9.73 -14.51 15.29
N PHE A 75 -10.09 -13.86 16.42
CA PHE A 75 -9.39 -14.07 17.71
C PHE A 75 -9.44 -15.55 18.18
N GLU A 76 -10.46 -16.30 17.79
CA GLU A 76 -10.65 -17.73 18.12
C GLU A 76 -9.58 -18.63 17.49
N LEU A 77 -8.87 -18.16 16.44
CA LEU A 77 -7.82 -18.94 15.79
C LEU A 77 -6.54 -19.10 16.65
N GLY A 78 -6.43 -18.32 17.72
CA GLY A 78 -5.28 -18.32 18.61
C GLY A 78 -4.04 -17.59 18.09
N LEU A 79 -3.14 -17.23 19.01
CA LEU A 79 -2.01 -16.33 18.75
C LEU A 79 -1.07 -16.84 17.64
N ALA A 80 -0.76 -18.13 17.62
CA ALA A 80 0.18 -18.67 16.63
C ALA A 80 -0.36 -18.51 15.20
N THR A 81 -1.64 -18.85 14.97
CA THR A 81 -2.29 -18.73 13.67
C THR A 81 -2.43 -17.26 13.26
N LEU A 82 -2.85 -16.39 14.19
CA LEU A 82 -2.95 -14.95 13.91
C LEU A 82 -1.60 -14.35 13.50
N THR A 83 -0.49 -14.80 14.11
CA THR A 83 0.86 -14.34 13.77
C THR A 83 1.26 -14.75 12.35
N VAL A 84 0.95 -15.97 11.95
CA VAL A 84 1.21 -16.47 10.58
C VAL A 84 0.39 -15.68 9.57
N ILE A 85 -0.94 -15.60 9.76
CA ILE A 85 -1.83 -14.86 8.85
C ILE A 85 -1.39 -13.40 8.72
N LYS A 86 -1.03 -12.74 9.83
CA LYS A 86 -0.50 -11.38 9.79
C LYS A 86 0.75 -11.30 8.93
N SER A 87 1.72 -12.20 9.15
CA SER A 87 2.99 -12.19 8.40
C SER A 87 2.76 -12.36 6.91
N ASP A 88 1.82 -13.24 6.52
CA ASP A 88 1.46 -13.48 5.13
C ASP A 88 0.74 -12.28 4.50
N LEU A 89 -0.13 -11.59 5.26
CA LEU A 89 -0.84 -10.41 4.78
C LEU A 89 0.06 -9.22 4.49
N ILE A 90 1.13 -9.03 5.29
CA ILE A 90 2.09 -7.92 5.12
C ILE A 90 3.34 -8.32 4.32
N ALA A 91 3.42 -9.54 3.83
CA ALA A 91 4.53 -9.99 2.99
C ALA A 91 4.55 -9.25 1.64
N THR A 92 5.75 -8.98 1.13
CA THR A 92 5.95 -8.28 -0.15
C THR A 92 5.16 -8.91 -1.30
N GLU A 93 5.15 -10.25 -1.38
CA GLU A 93 4.43 -11.00 -2.40
C GLU A 93 2.92 -10.75 -2.33
N THR A 94 2.35 -10.77 -1.13
CA THR A 94 0.93 -10.53 -0.91
C THR A 94 0.57 -9.09 -1.23
N LEU A 95 1.31 -8.12 -0.70
CA LEU A 95 1.08 -6.69 -0.95
C LEU A 95 1.21 -6.35 -2.43
N SER A 96 2.23 -6.88 -3.13
CA SER A 96 2.41 -6.64 -4.56
C SER A 96 1.27 -7.24 -5.38
N ARG A 97 0.82 -8.46 -5.06
CA ARG A 97 -0.33 -9.10 -5.71
C ARG A 97 -1.61 -8.29 -5.55
N PHE A 98 -1.84 -7.70 -4.37
CA PHE A 98 -2.99 -6.81 -4.17
C PHE A 98 -2.83 -5.48 -4.89
N ALA A 99 -1.65 -4.89 -4.90
CA ALA A 99 -1.37 -3.71 -5.71
C ALA A 99 -1.65 -3.96 -7.20
N GLU A 100 -1.33 -5.14 -7.73
CA GLU A 100 -1.69 -5.55 -9.09
C GLU A 100 -3.21 -5.66 -9.27
N LYS A 101 -3.92 -6.34 -8.36
CA LYS A 101 -5.39 -6.45 -8.40
C LYS A 101 -6.08 -5.09 -8.35
N LEU A 102 -5.51 -4.13 -7.62
CA LEU A 102 -5.96 -2.76 -7.55
C LEU A 102 -5.48 -1.88 -8.71
N ASN A 103 -4.79 -2.47 -9.70
CA ASN A 103 -4.30 -1.78 -10.91
C ASN A 103 -3.35 -0.59 -10.63
N PHE A 104 -2.49 -0.71 -9.60
CA PHE A 104 -1.50 0.32 -9.25
C PHE A 104 -0.64 0.76 -10.43
N ARG A 105 -0.35 -0.17 -11.37
CA ARG A 105 0.44 0.14 -12.55
C ARG A 105 -0.13 1.28 -13.41
N ALA A 106 -1.44 1.45 -13.42
CA ALA A 106 -2.09 2.49 -14.20
C ALA A 106 -2.00 3.89 -13.55
N PHE A 107 -1.85 3.94 -12.23
CA PHE A 107 -1.87 5.19 -11.47
C PHE A 107 -0.49 5.67 -11.03
N CYS A 108 0.50 4.77 -10.94
CA CYS A 108 1.84 5.12 -10.50
C CYS A 108 2.69 5.70 -11.64
N ARG A 109 3.61 6.59 -11.26
CA ARG A 109 4.69 7.08 -12.13
C ARG A 109 5.93 6.22 -11.91
N TRP A 110 6.37 5.57 -12.96
CA TRP A 110 7.51 4.64 -12.94
C TRP A 110 8.73 5.26 -13.61
N GLY A 111 9.91 5.00 -13.09
CA GLY A 111 11.15 5.29 -13.81
C GLY A 111 11.24 4.49 -15.11
N THR A 112 12.01 4.98 -16.08
CA THR A 112 12.11 4.40 -17.43
C THR A 112 12.59 2.94 -17.44
N LEU A 113 13.36 2.54 -16.43
CA LEU A 113 13.89 1.19 -16.29
C LEU A 113 12.97 0.23 -15.52
N TYR A 114 11.83 0.68 -15.00
CA TYR A 114 10.94 -0.16 -14.18
C TYR A 114 10.57 -1.48 -14.86
N ALA A 115 10.16 -1.41 -16.14
CA ALA A 115 9.75 -2.60 -16.90
C ALA A 115 10.87 -3.63 -17.11
N ASN A 116 12.13 -3.20 -17.02
CA ASN A 116 13.31 -4.04 -17.20
C ASN A 116 13.88 -4.57 -15.88
N LYS A 117 13.32 -4.16 -14.73
CA LYS A 117 13.74 -4.66 -13.43
C LYS A 117 13.35 -6.14 -13.26
N PRO A 118 14.14 -6.92 -12.51
CA PRO A 118 13.73 -8.27 -12.11
C PRO A 118 12.36 -8.27 -11.43
N GLU A 119 11.61 -9.35 -11.57
CA GLU A 119 10.23 -9.45 -11.04
C GLU A 119 10.16 -9.14 -9.54
N HIS A 120 11.08 -9.68 -8.75
CA HIS A 120 11.11 -9.42 -7.30
C HIS A 120 11.34 -7.95 -6.93
N GLU A 121 12.08 -7.19 -7.76
CA GLU A 121 12.24 -5.75 -7.57
C GLU A 121 10.96 -4.99 -7.92
N GLN A 122 10.29 -5.38 -9.01
CA GLN A 122 8.99 -4.79 -9.38
C GLN A 122 7.94 -5.05 -8.29
N GLN A 123 7.88 -6.27 -7.75
CA GLN A 123 7.01 -6.63 -6.63
C GLN A 123 7.30 -5.78 -5.39
N LYS A 124 8.57 -5.60 -5.04
CA LYS A 124 8.97 -4.75 -3.92
C LYS A 124 8.50 -3.30 -4.10
N ILE A 125 8.66 -2.73 -5.28
CA ILE A 125 8.23 -1.36 -5.58
C ILE A 125 6.70 -1.25 -5.47
N LEU A 126 5.95 -2.21 -6.02
CA LEU A 126 4.49 -2.24 -5.91
C LEU A 126 4.00 -2.32 -4.46
N ALA A 127 4.63 -3.19 -3.65
CA ALA A 127 4.32 -3.30 -2.23
C ALA A 127 4.60 -1.99 -1.49
N GLN A 128 5.73 -1.35 -1.75
CA GLN A 128 6.10 -0.06 -1.17
C GLN A 128 5.11 1.06 -1.55
N ASN A 129 4.63 1.09 -2.79
CA ASN A 129 3.62 2.07 -3.19
C ASN A 129 2.28 1.83 -2.49
N LEU A 130 1.88 0.57 -2.27
CA LEU A 130 0.69 0.27 -1.46
C LEU A 130 0.87 0.75 -0.01
N GLU A 131 2.03 0.50 0.59
CA GLU A 131 2.36 1.02 1.91
C GLU A 131 2.34 2.55 1.93
N ALA A 132 2.90 3.22 0.91
CA ALA A 132 2.88 4.68 0.82
C ALA A 132 1.46 5.24 0.74
N ILE A 133 0.54 4.59 0.01
CA ILE A 133 -0.89 4.97 -0.01
C ILE A 133 -1.52 4.82 1.38
N VAL A 134 -1.25 3.74 2.10
CA VAL A 134 -1.73 3.59 3.50
C VAL A 134 -1.22 4.72 4.37
N GLY A 135 0.05 5.10 4.23
CA GLY A 135 0.66 6.23 4.93
C GLY A 135 -0.01 7.57 4.58
N ALA A 136 -0.28 7.80 3.30
CA ALA A 136 -0.95 9.01 2.80
C ALA A 136 -2.38 9.12 3.35
N VAL A 137 -3.17 8.04 3.29
CA VAL A 137 -4.54 7.99 3.82
C VAL A 137 -4.57 8.18 5.34
N TYR A 138 -3.64 7.58 6.06
CA TYR A 138 -3.52 7.77 7.50
C TYR A 138 -3.25 9.24 7.87
N LEU A 139 -2.37 9.92 7.11
CA LEU A 139 -2.14 11.35 7.29
C LEU A 139 -3.34 12.18 6.90
N GLU A 140 -4.05 11.82 5.81
CA GLU A 140 -5.28 12.47 5.38
C GLU A 140 -6.34 12.46 6.46
N PHE A 141 -6.51 11.34 7.15
CA PHE A 141 -7.41 11.19 8.29
C PHE A 141 -6.86 11.78 9.60
N ASN A 142 -5.85 12.67 9.54
CA ASN A 142 -5.22 13.27 10.73
C ASN A 142 -4.73 12.22 11.75
N ARG A 143 -4.20 11.11 11.28
CA ARG A 143 -3.73 9.98 12.10
C ARG A 143 -4.85 9.28 12.90
N ASP A 144 -6.09 9.37 12.44
CA ASP A 144 -7.21 8.64 12.99
C ASP A 144 -7.11 7.16 12.58
N ILE A 145 -6.70 6.33 13.54
CA ILE A 145 -6.48 4.90 13.30
C ILE A 145 -7.77 4.16 12.97
N LEU A 146 -8.90 4.55 13.57
CA LEU A 146 -10.18 3.89 13.34
C LEU A 146 -10.74 4.20 11.96
N LYS A 147 -10.65 5.45 11.51
CA LYS A 147 -11.05 5.81 10.15
C LYS A 147 -10.18 5.10 9.12
N THR A 148 -8.87 5.04 9.36
CA THR A 148 -7.94 4.34 8.47
C THR A 148 -8.23 2.83 8.43
N GLN A 149 -8.58 2.22 9.58
CA GLN A 149 -8.95 0.81 9.66
C GLN A 149 -10.23 0.51 8.89
N ASN A 150 -11.25 1.33 9.00
CA ASN A 150 -12.50 1.17 8.27
C ASN A 150 -12.26 1.25 6.76
N TRP A 151 -11.52 2.26 6.31
CA TRP A 151 -11.14 2.39 4.91
C TRP A 151 -10.35 1.17 4.41
N LEU A 152 -9.28 0.78 5.12
CA LEU A 152 -8.43 -0.33 4.72
C LEU A 152 -9.19 -1.66 4.75
N GLY A 153 -10.13 -1.81 5.69
CA GLY A 153 -11.00 -2.97 5.81
C GLY A 153 -11.82 -3.22 4.55
N GLU A 154 -12.44 -2.16 4.03
CA GLU A 154 -13.24 -2.23 2.80
C GLU A 154 -12.38 -2.27 1.54
N TYR A 155 -11.28 -1.51 1.51
CA TYR A 155 -10.42 -1.36 0.36
C TYR A 155 -9.56 -2.61 0.08
N PHE A 156 -9.08 -3.28 1.14
CA PHE A 156 -8.06 -4.31 1.01
C PHE A 156 -8.23 -5.50 1.97
N LEU A 157 -8.33 -5.28 3.30
CA LEU A 157 -8.15 -6.34 4.29
C LEU A 157 -9.21 -7.43 4.21
N LYS A 158 -10.46 -7.08 3.98
CA LYS A 158 -11.55 -8.06 3.91
C LYS A 158 -11.27 -9.11 2.84
N ALA A 159 -11.00 -8.66 1.61
CA ALA A 159 -10.72 -9.55 0.50
C ALA A 159 -9.43 -10.37 0.72
N ALA A 160 -8.41 -9.75 1.33
CA ALA A 160 -7.14 -10.41 1.60
C ALA A 160 -7.26 -11.52 2.66
N VAL A 161 -7.99 -11.26 3.74
CA VAL A 161 -8.22 -12.24 4.81
C VAL A 161 -9.10 -13.38 4.32
N ASP A 162 -10.20 -13.08 3.63
CA ASP A 162 -11.11 -14.09 3.07
C ASP A 162 -10.33 -15.04 2.14
N GLU A 163 -9.48 -14.51 1.25
CA GLU A 163 -8.64 -15.31 0.36
C GLU A 163 -7.67 -16.26 1.10
N LEU A 164 -7.03 -15.79 2.18
CA LEU A 164 -6.11 -16.61 2.96
C LEU A 164 -6.83 -17.68 3.78
N LEU A 165 -7.99 -17.37 4.34
CA LEU A 165 -8.80 -18.34 5.08
C LEU A 165 -9.35 -19.43 4.16
N ASP A 166 -9.77 -19.08 2.94
CA ASP A 166 -10.21 -20.07 1.94
C ASP A 166 -9.07 -21.00 1.53
N GLN A 167 -7.87 -20.46 1.31
CA GLN A 167 -6.67 -21.27 0.99
C GLN A 167 -6.30 -22.22 2.15
N ALA A 168 -6.36 -21.73 3.40
CA ALA A 168 -6.08 -22.55 4.57
C ALA A 168 -7.09 -23.69 4.75
N SER A 169 -8.38 -23.43 4.48
CA SER A 169 -9.43 -24.45 4.53
C SER A 169 -9.23 -25.55 3.49
N LEU A 170 -8.83 -25.19 2.26
CA LEU A 170 -8.55 -26.15 1.20
C LEU A 170 -7.35 -27.06 1.51
N ASN A 171 -6.31 -26.52 2.17
CA ASN A 171 -5.11 -27.28 2.54
C ASN A 171 -5.34 -28.22 3.75
N SER A 172 -6.38 -28.01 4.54
CA SER A 172 -6.73 -28.87 5.67
C SER A 172 -7.49 -30.16 5.27
N TYR A 173 -7.90 -30.27 4.01
CA TYR A 173 -8.58 -31.44 3.44
C TYR A 173 -7.66 -32.35 2.60
N GLN A 174 -6.36 -32.05 2.55
CA GLN A 174 -5.33 -32.91 1.91
C GLN A 174 -4.46 -33.60 2.96
#